data_27dc85b3d2fa99d128e4d8c5b369ec76
#
_entry.id   27dc85b3d2fa99d128e4d8c5b369ec76
#
_cell.length_a   1.000
_cell.length_b   1.000
_cell.length_c   1.000
_cell.angle_alpha   90.00
_cell.angle_beta   90.00
_cell.angle_gamma   90.00
#
_symmetry.space_group_name_H-M   'P 1'
#
loop_
_entity.id
_entity.type
_entity.pdbx_description
1 polymer ?
#
loop_
_entity_poly.entity_id
_entity_poly.type
_entity_poly.pdbx_seq_one_letter_code
_entity_poly.pdbx_strand_id
1 'polypeptide(L)'
;LLVCLMMFSSGCLGGSSEEYESKFHGDLISPVKLTNDFNLLTSDNETYNFKNQTEGKVTVIAFLFTNCYDICPIVTYNMRYIMESLNESQKELIEFITITVDPWRDNTTIMEDWKTRTKSNWTHLTVSNTDANSEEMKTLNKVWGDFGVGFKIEENQNNTNTSGRHHPSATDYNIDHSTGTVLIDHEGNQRIWWGDFDWIIDLVKEDILTLVEEAENQ
;
A
#
# COMPACT_ATOMS: atom_id res chain seq x y z
N LEU A 1 -44.71 22.18 -60.47
CA LEU A 1 -43.37 21.88 -59.91
C LEU A 1 -43.51 21.84 -58.40
N LEU A 2 -43.59 20.63 -57.83
CA LEU A 2 -43.77 20.41 -56.37
C LEU A 2 -42.40 20.17 -55.77
N VAL A 3 -41.87 21.10 -54.94
CA VAL A 3 -40.63 20.96 -54.22
C VAL A 3 -40.93 20.32 -52.86
N CYS A 4 -40.51 19.07 -52.70
CA CYS A 4 -40.63 18.30 -51.45
C CYS A 4 -39.44 18.66 -50.53
N LEU A 5 -39.68 19.42 -49.46
CA LEU A 5 -38.67 19.82 -48.48
C LEU A 5 -38.55 18.70 -47.44
N MET A 6 -37.50 17.86 -47.54
CA MET A 6 -37.16 16.86 -46.51
C MET A 6 -36.48 17.54 -45.33
N MET A 7 -37.17 17.62 -44.20
CA MET A 7 -36.57 17.99 -42.92
C MET A 7 -35.85 16.77 -42.35
N PHE A 8 -34.51 16.85 -42.30
CA PHE A 8 -33.69 15.92 -41.51
C PHE A 8 -33.76 16.33 -40.03
N SER A 9 -34.49 15.57 -39.24
CA SER A 9 -34.44 15.70 -37.78
C SER A 9 -33.13 15.02 -37.30
N SER A 10 -32.14 15.83 -36.93
CA SER A 10 -30.97 15.38 -36.20
C SER A 10 -31.39 14.99 -34.77
N GLY A 11 -31.65 13.72 -34.57
CA GLY A 11 -31.77 13.14 -33.23
C GLY A 11 -30.42 13.19 -32.54
N CYS A 12 -30.26 14.07 -31.54
CA CYS A 12 -29.20 13.94 -30.58
C CYS A 12 -29.44 12.63 -29.78
N LEU A 13 -28.66 11.61 -30.09
CA LEU A 13 -28.46 10.48 -29.18
C LEU A 13 -27.73 11.04 -27.96
N GLY A 14 -28.47 11.48 -26.95
CA GLY A 14 -27.97 11.68 -25.61
C GLY A 14 -27.57 10.30 -25.08
N GLY A 15 -26.29 9.96 -25.20
CA GLY A 15 -25.72 8.88 -24.41
C GLY A 15 -25.82 9.30 -22.95
N SER A 16 -26.75 8.69 -22.21
CA SER A 16 -26.67 8.66 -20.78
C SER A 16 -25.37 7.93 -20.46
N SER A 17 -24.34 8.67 -20.03
CA SER A 17 -23.27 8.06 -19.28
C SER A 17 -23.94 7.51 -18.01
N GLU A 18 -24.24 6.22 -17.98
CA GLU A 18 -24.44 5.55 -16.70
C GLU A 18 -23.15 5.82 -15.92
N GLU A 19 -23.27 6.65 -14.90
CA GLU A 19 -22.23 6.86 -13.90
C GLU A 19 -22.08 5.48 -13.24
N TYR A 20 -21.03 4.75 -13.62
CA TYR A 20 -20.73 3.44 -13.07
C TYR A 20 -20.34 3.68 -11.62
N GLU A 21 -21.30 3.56 -10.72
CA GLU A 21 -21.06 3.69 -9.29
C GLU A 21 -20.08 2.59 -8.90
N SER A 22 -18.87 2.97 -8.51
CA SER A 22 -17.85 2.01 -8.11
C SER A 22 -18.36 1.21 -6.91
N LYS A 23 -18.22 -0.11 -6.97
CA LYS A 23 -18.51 -0.98 -5.80
C LYS A 23 -17.47 -0.85 -4.69
N PHE A 24 -16.41 -0.08 -4.92
CA PHE A 24 -15.34 0.20 -3.98
C PHE A 24 -15.42 1.63 -3.48
N HIS A 25 -14.98 1.83 -2.24
CA HIS A 25 -15.03 3.09 -1.51
C HIS A 25 -13.73 3.88 -1.61
N GLY A 26 -12.58 3.19 -1.68
CA GLY A 26 -11.29 3.84 -1.88
C GLY A 26 -11.05 4.25 -3.33
N ASP A 27 -9.94 4.94 -3.57
CA ASP A 27 -9.55 5.42 -4.88
C ASP A 27 -9.16 4.25 -5.80
N LEU A 28 -9.84 4.11 -6.93
CA LEU A 28 -9.52 3.07 -7.91
C LEU A 28 -8.18 3.36 -8.59
N ILE A 29 -7.28 2.36 -8.58
CA ILE A 29 -6.03 2.43 -9.33
C ILE A 29 -6.33 2.17 -10.81
N SER A 30 -6.17 3.19 -11.64
CA SER A 30 -6.44 3.11 -13.09
C SER A 30 -5.30 3.73 -13.90
N PRO A 31 -4.75 3.02 -14.90
CA PRO A 31 -5.08 1.64 -15.24
C PRO A 31 -4.66 0.65 -14.15
N VAL A 32 -5.37 -0.47 -14.07
CA VAL A 32 -5.01 -1.58 -13.17
C VAL A 32 -3.56 -2.02 -13.45
N LYS A 33 -2.79 -2.24 -12.39
CA LYS A 33 -1.36 -2.54 -12.48
C LYS A 33 -1.05 -3.85 -11.77
N LEU A 34 -0.46 -4.80 -12.50
CA LEU A 34 0.03 -6.04 -11.91
C LEU A 34 1.24 -5.73 -11.01
N THR A 35 1.24 -6.29 -9.81
CA THR A 35 2.35 -6.14 -8.86
C THR A 35 3.54 -6.99 -9.32
N ASN A 36 4.71 -6.35 -9.40
CA ASN A 36 5.94 -7.07 -9.68
C ASN A 36 6.36 -7.93 -8.48
N ASP A 37 6.96 -9.09 -8.76
CA ASP A 37 7.56 -9.91 -7.70
C ASP A 37 8.79 -9.24 -7.08
N PHE A 38 8.99 -9.46 -5.79
CA PHE A 38 10.15 -8.96 -5.06
C PHE A 38 10.48 -9.83 -3.84
N ASN A 39 11.72 -9.72 -3.38
CA ASN A 39 12.15 -10.30 -2.12
C ASN A 39 12.58 -9.19 -1.16
N LEU A 40 12.03 -9.20 0.06
CA LEU A 40 12.44 -8.33 1.16
C LEU A 40 12.69 -9.18 2.41
N LEU A 41 13.20 -8.55 3.45
CA LEU A 41 13.52 -9.20 4.72
C LEU A 41 12.38 -8.99 5.72
N THR A 42 11.92 -10.05 6.37
CA THR A 42 10.93 -9.96 7.46
C THR A 42 11.55 -9.43 8.75
N SER A 43 10.71 -8.99 9.69
CA SER A 43 11.15 -8.66 11.06
C SER A 43 11.82 -9.85 11.76
N ASP A 44 11.44 -11.08 11.39
CA ASP A 44 12.03 -12.32 11.91
C ASP A 44 13.35 -12.71 11.22
N ASN A 45 13.89 -11.81 10.37
CA ASN A 45 15.14 -12.00 9.62
C ASN A 45 15.08 -13.13 8.58
N GLU A 46 13.93 -13.40 8.00
CA GLU A 46 13.71 -14.36 6.93
C GLU A 46 13.46 -13.67 5.60
N THR A 47 13.76 -14.35 4.49
CA THR A 47 13.44 -13.82 3.15
C THR A 47 11.96 -14.03 2.84
N TYR A 48 11.25 -12.94 2.57
CA TYR A 48 9.88 -12.95 2.11
C TYR A 48 9.83 -12.77 0.59
N ASN A 49 9.33 -13.76 -0.14
CA ASN A 49 9.04 -13.62 -1.56
C ASN A 49 7.56 -13.25 -1.74
N PHE A 50 7.30 -12.08 -2.31
CA PHE A 50 5.95 -11.52 -2.42
C PHE A 50 5.01 -12.48 -3.15
N LYS A 51 5.37 -12.88 -4.37
CA LYS A 51 4.49 -13.71 -5.20
C LYS A 51 4.13 -15.04 -4.53
N ASN A 52 5.10 -15.72 -3.94
CA ASN A 52 4.87 -17.03 -3.33
C ASN A 52 3.94 -16.95 -2.11
N GLN A 53 3.99 -15.85 -1.36
CA GLN A 53 3.22 -15.70 -0.11
C GLN A 53 1.81 -15.14 -0.36
N THR A 54 1.61 -14.43 -1.48
CA THR A 54 0.36 -13.74 -1.79
C THR A 54 -0.44 -14.42 -2.92
N GLU A 55 0.10 -15.47 -3.54
CA GLU A 55 -0.57 -16.17 -4.65
C GLU A 55 -1.97 -16.64 -4.25
N GLY A 56 -2.99 -16.22 -5.01
CA GLY A 56 -4.39 -16.57 -4.76
C GLY A 56 -5.03 -15.82 -3.59
N LYS A 57 -4.34 -14.86 -2.96
CA LYS A 57 -4.86 -14.09 -1.82
C LYS A 57 -5.10 -12.64 -2.17
N VAL A 58 -6.09 -12.05 -1.54
CA VAL A 58 -6.21 -10.58 -1.45
C VAL A 58 -5.11 -10.07 -0.52
N THR A 59 -4.36 -9.06 -0.96
CA THR A 59 -3.25 -8.53 -0.17
C THR A 59 -3.49 -7.08 0.23
N VAL A 60 -3.27 -6.78 1.51
CA VAL A 60 -3.37 -5.44 2.10
C VAL A 60 -1.97 -4.96 2.46
N ILE A 61 -1.43 -4.00 1.72
CA ILE A 61 -0.09 -3.47 1.96
C ILE A 61 -0.17 -2.04 2.50
N ALA A 62 0.39 -1.80 3.69
CA ALA A 62 0.58 -0.46 4.23
C ALA A 62 2.06 -0.06 4.23
N PHE A 63 2.35 1.16 3.77
CA PHE A 63 3.68 1.75 3.75
C PHE A 63 3.85 2.66 4.96
N LEU A 64 4.57 2.19 5.98
CA LEU A 64 4.67 2.82 7.28
C LEU A 64 6.13 2.90 7.74
N PHE A 65 6.38 3.60 8.85
CA PHE A 65 7.67 3.55 9.56
C PHE A 65 7.47 3.68 11.08
N THR A 66 8.37 3.07 11.84
CA THR A 66 8.20 2.90 13.31
C THR A 66 8.38 4.18 14.10
N ASN A 67 9.14 5.15 13.56
CA ASN A 67 9.37 6.46 14.21
C ASN A 67 8.32 7.51 13.83
N CYS A 68 7.18 7.11 13.30
CA CYS A 68 6.02 7.95 13.08
C CYS A 68 5.17 8.00 14.35
N TYR A 69 4.90 9.19 14.85
CA TYR A 69 4.11 9.41 16.09
C TYR A 69 2.67 9.86 15.79
N ASP A 70 2.29 9.94 14.54
CA ASP A 70 1.01 10.48 14.08
C ASP A 70 0.13 9.38 13.47
N ILE A 71 0.21 9.19 12.17
CA ILE A 71 -0.76 8.36 11.43
C ILE A 71 -0.42 6.85 11.44
N CYS A 72 0.88 6.48 11.44
CA CYS A 72 1.26 5.07 11.34
C CYS A 72 0.74 4.17 12.46
N PRO A 73 0.72 4.61 13.75
CA PRO A 73 0.07 3.82 14.79
C PRO A 73 -1.43 3.65 14.57
N ILE A 74 -2.10 4.66 14.01
CA ILE A 74 -3.55 4.63 13.74
C ILE A 74 -3.85 3.62 12.63
N VAL A 75 -3.12 3.67 11.48
CA VAL A 75 -3.28 2.72 10.40
C VAL A 75 -3.00 1.29 10.87
N THR A 76 -1.93 1.09 11.64
CA THR A 76 -1.60 -0.22 12.22
C THR A 76 -2.71 -0.74 13.13
N TYR A 77 -3.29 0.12 13.98
CA TYR A 77 -4.43 -0.27 14.82
C TYR A 77 -5.66 -0.64 13.99
N ASN A 78 -5.97 0.13 12.95
CA ASN A 78 -7.10 -0.11 12.07
C ASN A 78 -6.94 -1.43 11.31
N MET A 79 -5.75 -1.71 10.76
CA MET A 79 -5.45 -3.00 10.12
C MET A 79 -5.65 -4.17 11.10
N ARG A 80 -5.16 -4.03 12.34
CA ARG A 80 -5.35 -5.04 13.37
C ARG A 80 -6.82 -5.26 13.67
N TYR A 81 -7.59 -4.19 13.85
CA TYR A 81 -9.04 -4.30 14.09
C TYR A 81 -9.76 -5.04 12.97
N ILE A 82 -9.44 -4.72 11.70
CA ILE A 82 -10.00 -5.43 10.56
C ILE A 82 -9.62 -6.91 10.63
N MET A 83 -8.32 -7.24 10.75
CA MET A 83 -7.82 -8.62 10.81
C MET A 83 -8.47 -9.43 11.94
N GLU A 84 -8.60 -8.85 13.15
CA GLU A 84 -9.26 -9.52 14.29
C GLU A 84 -10.76 -9.72 14.08
N SER A 85 -11.41 -8.89 13.26
CA SER A 85 -12.84 -8.99 12.94
C SER A 85 -13.20 -9.99 11.84
N LEU A 86 -12.19 -10.54 11.14
CA LEU A 86 -12.38 -11.54 10.09
C LEU A 86 -12.62 -12.92 10.69
N ASN A 87 -13.42 -13.73 10.02
CA ASN A 87 -13.55 -15.14 10.35
C ASN A 87 -12.35 -15.94 9.80
N GLU A 88 -12.19 -17.21 10.22
CA GLU A 88 -11.02 -18.01 9.86
C GLU A 88 -10.88 -18.24 8.34
N SER A 89 -11.99 -18.48 7.63
CA SER A 89 -11.94 -18.65 6.16
C SER A 89 -11.52 -17.38 5.44
N GLN A 90 -11.97 -16.21 5.91
CA GLN A 90 -11.51 -14.92 5.35
C GLN A 90 -10.03 -14.67 5.63
N LYS A 91 -9.54 -15.00 6.82
CA LYS A 91 -8.11 -14.86 7.16
C LYS A 91 -7.19 -15.70 6.27
N GLU A 92 -7.63 -16.87 5.83
CA GLU A 92 -6.87 -17.73 4.93
C GLU A 92 -6.71 -17.11 3.53
N LEU A 93 -7.67 -16.27 3.11
CA LEU A 93 -7.71 -15.62 1.81
C LEU A 93 -7.10 -14.22 1.79
N ILE A 94 -6.64 -13.71 2.93
CA ILE A 94 -6.12 -12.34 3.02
C ILE A 94 -4.70 -12.35 3.60
N GLU A 95 -3.79 -11.64 2.96
CA GLU A 95 -2.44 -11.39 3.47
C GLU A 95 -2.29 -9.92 3.85
N PHE A 96 -1.88 -9.65 5.10
CA PHE A 96 -1.56 -8.30 5.57
C PHE A 96 -0.05 -8.11 5.57
N ILE A 97 0.42 -6.97 5.06
CA ILE A 97 1.84 -6.65 4.94
C ILE A 97 2.07 -5.19 5.32
N THR A 98 3.12 -4.96 6.09
CA THR A 98 3.69 -3.62 6.28
C THR A 98 5.06 -3.56 5.62
N ILE A 99 5.32 -2.54 4.80
CA ILE A 99 6.64 -2.30 4.20
C ILE A 99 7.16 -0.97 4.74
N THR A 100 8.37 -0.96 5.30
CA THR A 100 8.93 0.29 5.82
C THR A 100 9.26 1.29 4.71
N VAL A 101 9.09 2.58 5.02
CA VAL A 101 9.61 3.70 4.21
C VAL A 101 10.85 4.33 4.85
N ASP A 102 11.33 3.77 5.97
CA ASP A 102 12.51 4.24 6.70
C ASP A 102 13.46 3.10 7.10
N PRO A 103 14.03 2.38 6.14
CA PRO A 103 14.86 1.21 6.43
C PRO A 103 16.14 1.56 7.23
N TRP A 104 16.53 2.82 7.24
CA TRP A 104 17.71 3.29 7.98
C TRP A 104 17.51 3.23 9.50
N ARG A 105 16.27 3.41 9.99
CA ARG A 105 15.86 3.25 11.40
C ARG A 105 15.15 1.93 11.64
N ASP A 106 14.40 1.44 10.68
CA ASP A 106 13.55 0.26 10.77
C ASP A 106 14.28 -1.02 10.36
N ASN A 107 15.32 -1.39 11.11
CA ASN A 107 15.92 -2.70 10.97
C ASN A 107 14.99 -3.82 11.53
N THR A 108 15.36 -5.08 11.34
CA THR A 108 14.54 -6.23 11.76
C THR A 108 14.17 -6.19 13.24
N THR A 109 15.10 -5.83 14.11
CA THR A 109 14.86 -5.74 15.56
C THR A 109 13.82 -4.66 15.90
N ILE A 110 13.93 -3.48 15.30
CA ILE A 110 13.00 -2.37 15.52
C ILE A 110 11.61 -2.72 14.95
N MET A 111 11.55 -3.38 13.81
CA MET A 111 10.28 -3.83 13.21
C MET A 111 9.62 -4.91 14.08
N GLU A 112 10.38 -5.83 14.68
CA GLU A 112 9.85 -6.83 15.60
C GLU A 112 9.37 -6.22 16.91
N ASP A 113 10.08 -5.24 17.46
CA ASP A 113 9.63 -4.47 18.60
C ASP A 113 8.33 -3.70 18.30
N TRP A 114 8.19 -3.14 17.10
CA TRP A 114 6.96 -2.51 16.65
C TRP A 114 5.82 -3.51 16.58
N LYS A 115 5.99 -4.63 15.89
CA LYS A 115 5.04 -5.74 15.77
C LYS A 115 4.53 -6.16 17.16
N THR A 116 5.44 -6.37 18.10
CA THR A 116 5.10 -6.76 19.49
C THR A 116 4.29 -5.68 20.20
N ARG A 117 4.73 -4.41 20.16
CA ARG A 117 4.06 -3.29 20.85
C ARG A 117 2.67 -3.01 20.30
N THR A 118 2.51 -3.05 18.98
CA THR A 118 1.24 -2.75 18.31
C THR A 118 0.33 -3.97 18.22
N LYS A 119 0.85 -5.17 18.54
CA LYS A 119 0.17 -6.47 18.34
C LYS A 119 -0.24 -6.68 16.88
N SER A 120 0.58 -6.21 15.95
CA SER A 120 0.37 -6.37 14.52
C SER A 120 0.91 -7.72 14.06
N ASN A 121 0.15 -8.79 14.28
CA ASN A 121 0.54 -10.18 14.03
C ASN A 121 0.49 -10.54 12.54
N TRP A 122 1.15 -9.74 11.70
CA TRP A 122 1.32 -9.97 10.27
C TRP A 122 2.76 -9.70 9.84
N THR A 123 3.05 -9.82 8.55
CA THR A 123 4.38 -9.65 7.98
C THR A 123 4.80 -8.18 7.96
N HIS A 124 5.96 -7.89 8.53
CA HIS A 124 6.61 -6.59 8.48
C HIS A 124 7.92 -6.71 7.71
N LEU A 125 8.09 -5.89 6.66
CA LEU A 125 9.19 -6.00 5.69
C LEU A 125 10.13 -4.80 5.74
N THR A 126 11.43 -5.10 5.69
CA THR A 126 12.53 -4.15 5.65
C THR A 126 13.68 -4.71 4.79
N VAL A 127 14.87 -4.12 4.90
CA VAL A 127 16.12 -4.60 4.31
C VAL A 127 17.22 -4.64 5.36
N SER A 128 18.23 -5.50 5.19
CA SER A 128 19.37 -5.57 6.10
C SER A 128 20.49 -4.60 5.73
N ASN A 129 20.62 -4.28 4.45
CA ASN A 129 21.66 -3.40 3.93
C ASN A 129 21.04 -2.16 3.29
N THR A 130 21.21 -1.02 3.96
CA THR A 130 20.70 0.29 3.53
C THR A 130 21.68 1.10 2.68
N ASP A 131 22.79 0.52 2.22
CA ASP A 131 23.66 1.16 1.23
C ASP A 131 22.88 1.36 -0.08
N ALA A 132 22.87 2.57 -0.60
CA ALA A 132 22.10 2.93 -1.80
C ALA A 132 22.43 2.08 -3.04
N ASN A 133 23.62 1.49 -3.08
CA ASN A 133 24.07 0.61 -4.16
C ASN A 133 23.81 -0.87 -3.91
N SER A 134 23.35 -1.26 -2.70
CA SER A 134 23.01 -2.65 -2.40
C SER A 134 21.84 -3.14 -3.24
N GLU A 135 21.79 -4.42 -3.55
CA GLU A 135 20.64 -5.01 -4.28
C GLU A 135 19.36 -4.96 -3.44
N GLU A 136 19.46 -5.07 -2.13
CA GLU A 136 18.34 -4.97 -1.21
C GLU A 136 17.70 -3.58 -1.27
N MET A 137 18.52 -2.53 -1.17
CA MET A 137 18.01 -1.15 -1.23
C MET A 137 17.48 -0.78 -2.62
N LYS A 138 18.09 -1.29 -3.69
CA LYS A 138 17.55 -1.13 -5.06
C LYS A 138 16.19 -1.82 -5.19
N THR A 139 16.04 -3.01 -4.62
CA THR A 139 14.77 -3.74 -4.61
C THR A 139 13.70 -2.94 -3.85
N LEU A 140 14.00 -2.44 -2.65
CA LEU A 140 13.07 -1.65 -1.86
C LEU A 140 12.66 -0.35 -2.57
N ASN A 141 13.62 0.36 -3.17
CA ASN A 141 13.35 1.56 -3.98
C ASN A 141 12.43 1.24 -5.17
N LYS A 142 12.64 0.08 -5.83
CA LYS A 142 11.77 -0.36 -6.92
C LYS A 142 10.36 -0.65 -6.41
N VAL A 143 10.22 -1.31 -5.26
CA VAL A 143 8.92 -1.56 -4.61
C VAL A 143 8.20 -0.24 -4.35
N TRP A 144 8.84 0.74 -3.71
CA TRP A 144 8.24 2.05 -3.49
C TRP A 144 7.78 2.71 -4.79
N GLY A 145 8.61 2.68 -5.84
CA GLY A 145 8.24 3.20 -7.17
C GLY A 145 7.07 2.45 -7.81
N ASP A 146 7.04 1.13 -7.69
CA ASP A 146 5.97 0.30 -8.24
C ASP A 146 4.61 0.55 -7.56
N PHE A 147 4.62 0.97 -6.30
CA PHE A 147 3.42 1.35 -5.55
C PHE A 147 3.14 2.87 -5.52
N GLY A 148 3.95 3.67 -6.19
CA GLY A 148 3.79 5.13 -6.22
C GLY A 148 4.07 5.81 -4.89
N VAL A 149 4.81 5.15 -3.99
CA VAL A 149 5.21 5.70 -2.70
C VAL A 149 6.34 6.70 -2.91
N GLY A 150 6.05 7.98 -2.69
CA GLY A 150 7.05 9.05 -2.66
C GLY A 150 7.40 9.43 -1.23
N PHE A 151 8.66 9.70 -0.96
CA PHE A 151 9.08 10.22 0.34
C PHE A 151 10.17 11.29 0.17
N LYS A 152 10.24 12.18 1.16
CA LYS A 152 11.25 13.21 1.27
C LYS A 152 11.87 13.16 2.66
N ILE A 153 13.19 13.06 2.70
CA ILE A 153 13.93 13.16 3.95
C ILE A 153 14.23 14.64 4.22
N GLU A 154 13.77 15.15 5.35
CA GLU A 154 14.04 16.51 5.82
C GLU A 154 15.03 16.47 6.97
N GLU A 155 16.28 16.91 6.68
CA GLU A 155 17.32 17.01 7.72
C GLU A 155 16.99 18.13 8.69
N ASN A 156 17.10 17.88 9.99
CA ASN A 156 16.99 18.92 10.99
C ASN A 156 18.20 19.87 10.89
N GLN A 157 17.98 21.08 10.41
CA GLN A 157 19.03 22.09 10.12
C GLN A 157 19.82 22.57 11.37
N ASN A 158 19.53 22.05 12.56
CA ASN A 158 20.21 22.44 13.80
C ASN A 158 21.53 21.71 14.08
N ASN A 159 21.97 20.79 13.21
CA ASN A 159 23.21 20.05 13.38
C ASN A 159 24.21 20.36 12.29
N THR A 160 25.03 21.41 12.47
CA THR A 160 26.01 21.92 11.48
C THR A 160 27.30 21.08 11.38
N ASN A 161 27.34 19.84 11.79
CA ASN A 161 28.54 19.01 11.84
C ASN A 161 28.37 17.61 11.22
N THR A 162 27.88 17.51 9.98
CA THR A 162 28.04 16.26 9.23
C THR A 162 28.63 16.51 7.86
N SER A 163 29.97 16.46 7.81
CA SER A 163 30.73 16.40 6.57
C SER A 163 30.51 15.06 5.88
N GLY A 164 29.81 15.05 4.73
CA GLY A 164 30.04 14.10 3.66
C GLY A 164 29.48 12.69 3.78
N ARG A 165 28.42 12.41 4.56
CA ARG A 165 27.73 11.12 4.53
C ARG A 165 26.31 11.30 3.95
N HIS A 166 25.98 10.49 2.95
CA HIS A 166 24.68 10.50 2.28
C HIS A 166 23.52 9.93 3.13
N HIS A 167 23.75 9.64 4.41
CA HIS A 167 22.73 9.14 5.35
C HIS A 167 22.69 10.03 6.58
N PRO A 168 21.52 10.65 6.88
CA PRO A 168 21.33 11.35 8.14
C PRO A 168 21.56 10.37 9.32
N SER A 169 22.04 10.87 10.45
CA SER A 169 22.11 10.03 11.63
C SER A 169 20.69 9.66 12.07
N ALA A 170 20.50 8.48 12.65
CA ALA A 170 19.18 7.91 12.96
C ALA A 170 18.26 8.78 13.86
N THR A 171 18.77 9.91 14.38
CA THR A 171 18.05 10.81 15.28
C THR A 171 17.69 12.17 14.67
N ASP A 172 18.21 12.51 13.49
CA ASP A 172 18.30 13.92 13.07
C ASP A 172 17.47 14.26 11.81
N TYR A 173 16.51 13.43 11.39
CA TYR A 173 15.68 13.72 10.24
C TYR A 173 14.21 13.35 10.43
N ASN A 174 13.34 14.03 9.68
CA ASN A 174 11.95 13.66 9.51
C ASN A 174 11.75 13.06 8.12
N ILE A 175 10.80 12.13 8.01
CA ILE A 175 10.32 11.63 6.72
C ILE A 175 8.95 12.22 6.47
N ASP A 176 8.85 13.01 5.40
CA ASP A 176 7.58 13.38 4.81
C ASP A 176 7.35 12.44 3.62
N HIS A 177 6.26 11.69 3.65
CA HIS A 177 5.98 10.68 2.64
C HIS A 177 4.49 10.63 2.31
N SER A 178 4.20 10.31 1.04
CA SER A 178 2.85 9.92 0.66
C SER A 178 2.62 8.51 1.21
N THR A 179 1.85 8.42 2.28
CA THR A 179 1.48 7.15 2.87
C THR A 179 0.08 6.76 2.48
N GLY A 180 -0.10 5.47 2.35
CA GLY A 180 -1.39 4.88 2.09
C GLY A 180 -1.30 3.37 2.12
N THR A 181 -2.47 2.79 1.98
CA THR A 181 -2.64 1.34 1.90
C THR A 181 -3.12 0.96 0.51
N VAL A 182 -2.50 -0.06 -0.07
CA VAL A 182 -2.90 -0.62 -1.36
C VAL A 182 -3.61 -1.94 -1.13
N LEU A 183 -4.79 -2.11 -1.74
CA LEU A 183 -5.47 -3.38 -1.82
C LEU A 183 -5.20 -4.02 -3.18
N ILE A 184 -4.74 -5.27 -3.12
CA ILE A 184 -4.34 -6.08 -4.29
C ILE A 184 -5.28 -7.27 -4.35
N ASP A 185 -5.80 -7.58 -5.53
CA ASP A 185 -6.66 -8.74 -5.72
C ASP A 185 -5.86 -10.06 -5.75
N HIS A 186 -6.58 -11.19 -5.74
CA HIS A 186 -6.01 -12.54 -5.73
C HIS A 186 -5.18 -12.88 -6.99
N GLU A 187 -5.32 -12.11 -8.09
CA GLU A 187 -4.50 -12.22 -9.30
C GLU A 187 -3.22 -11.37 -9.22
N GLY A 188 -3.05 -10.58 -8.14
CA GLY A 188 -1.90 -9.71 -7.91
C GLY A 188 -2.03 -8.32 -8.52
N ASN A 189 -3.23 -7.89 -8.94
CA ASN A 189 -3.45 -6.56 -9.48
C ASN A 189 -3.70 -5.53 -8.36
N GLN A 190 -3.00 -4.40 -8.40
CA GLN A 190 -3.26 -3.25 -7.55
C GLN A 190 -4.61 -2.63 -7.95
N ARG A 191 -5.58 -2.66 -7.04
CA ARG A 191 -6.96 -2.28 -7.33
C ARG A 191 -7.39 -0.98 -6.69
N ILE A 192 -7.05 -0.78 -5.43
CA ILE A 192 -7.58 0.31 -4.61
C ILE A 192 -6.45 0.93 -3.80
N TRP A 193 -6.46 2.25 -3.75
CA TRP A 193 -5.61 3.06 -2.88
C TRP A 193 -6.45 3.71 -1.79
N TRP A 194 -5.97 3.62 -0.55
CA TRP A 194 -6.50 4.35 0.60
C TRP A 194 -5.43 5.27 1.16
N GLY A 195 -5.62 6.58 1.09
CA GLY A 195 -4.76 7.55 1.77
C GLY A 195 -4.90 7.40 3.29
N ASP A 196 -3.80 7.58 4.03
CA ASP A 196 -3.79 7.33 5.48
C ASP A 196 -4.78 8.20 6.27
N PHE A 197 -5.07 9.40 5.80
CA PHE A 197 -6.04 10.30 6.42
C PHE A 197 -7.49 10.03 6.02
N ASP A 198 -7.71 9.20 5.00
CA ASP A 198 -9.03 8.90 4.45
C ASP A 198 -9.58 7.54 4.94
N TRP A 199 -8.84 6.88 5.85
CA TRP A 199 -9.21 5.57 6.37
C TRP A 199 -10.51 5.60 7.18
N ILE A 200 -11.57 5.05 6.61
CA ILE A 200 -12.80 4.70 7.32
C ILE A 200 -12.82 3.18 7.45
N ILE A 201 -12.60 2.67 8.66
CA ILE A 201 -12.33 1.25 8.95
C ILE A 201 -13.35 0.32 8.29
N ASP A 202 -14.63 0.63 8.42
CA ASP A 202 -15.71 -0.21 7.88
C ASP A 202 -15.68 -0.24 6.36
N LEU A 203 -15.41 0.89 5.71
CA LEU A 203 -15.35 0.99 4.24
C LEU A 203 -14.10 0.27 3.68
N VAL A 204 -12.94 0.41 4.34
CA VAL A 204 -11.73 -0.36 3.96
C VAL A 204 -11.99 -1.86 4.10
N LYS A 205 -12.68 -2.29 5.17
CA LYS A 205 -13.05 -3.67 5.36
C LYS A 205 -14.01 -4.16 4.28
N GLU A 206 -15.00 -3.36 3.91
CA GLU A 206 -15.94 -3.67 2.81
C GLU A 206 -15.20 -3.86 1.49
N ASP A 207 -14.25 -2.99 1.16
CA ASP A 207 -13.42 -3.12 -0.04
C ASP A 207 -12.60 -4.42 -0.04
N ILE A 208 -11.96 -4.76 1.09
CA ILE A 208 -11.21 -6.00 1.24
C ILE A 208 -12.14 -7.22 1.02
N LEU A 209 -13.30 -7.24 1.66
CA LEU A 209 -14.26 -8.35 1.54
C LEU A 209 -14.85 -8.45 0.13
N THR A 210 -15.04 -7.33 -0.56
CA THR A 210 -15.47 -7.31 -1.96
C THR A 210 -14.43 -7.97 -2.88
N LEU A 211 -13.12 -7.74 -2.63
CA LEU A 211 -12.05 -8.44 -3.36
C LEU A 211 -12.00 -9.94 -3.03
N VAL A 212 -12.28 -10.32 -1.77
CA VAL A 212 -12.38 -11.74 -1.37
C VAL A 212 -13.54 -12.42 -2.08
N GLU A 213 -14.70 -11.78 -2.15
CA GLU A 213 -15.84 -12.30 -2.91
C GLU A 213 -15.55 -12.47 -4.40
N GLU A 214 -14.76 -11.57 -5.00
CA GLU A 214 -14.28 -11.72 -6.39
C GLU A 214 -13.42 -12.99 -6.54
N ALA A 215 -12.56 -13.28 -5.57
CA ALA A 215 -11.70 -14.48 -5.58
C ALA A 215 -12.48 -15.78 -5.42
N GLU A 216 -13.52 -15.80 -4.57
CA GLU A 216 -14.35 -16.99 -4.32
C GLU A 216 -15.29 -17.34 -5.50
N ASN A 217 -15.59 -16.37 -6.37
CA ASN A 217 -16.54 -16.55 -7.47
C ASN A 217 -15.86 -16.93 -8.80
N GLN A 218 -14.56 -17.20 -8.82
CA GLN A 218 -13.81 -17.67 -9.98
C GLN A 218 -13.47 -19.15 -9.88
#